data_7ff3c267320bdbea9c20175c08f47699
#
_entry.id   7ff3c267320bdbea9c20175c08f47699
#
_cell.length_a   1.000
_cell.length_b   1.000
_cell.length_c   1.000
_cell.angle_alpha   90.00
_cell.angle_beta   90.00
_cell.angle_gamma   90.00
#
_symmetry.space_group_name_H-M   'P 1'
#
loop_
_entity.id
_entity.type
_entity.pdbx_description
1 polymer ?
#
loop_
_entity_poly.entity_id
_entity_poly.type
_entity_poly.pdbx_seq_one_letter_code
_entity_poly.pdbx_strand_id
1 'polypeptide(L)'
;MIDYNCTAEDWGMTRSDLLFLPVGALEQHGNHLPINTDCIQAEHFARKLAEHFNGALLPCIPIASSLEHTGWRGAFSLKPETLINVIRDIAENAEMQNYSVMVVVSGHGGNFPLAPACREWNRRDRKLKLLLMHPYEHGAALVKSERMDLHAGLTETSVMRYICNEPFEFKGGFVTGNTTSLLQKDLNSFGVGYLNPNGIPGHPEDASAELGEKLVDAIISGSIAELGERLEQLKKMRRYCGKGGLYLRKCVMEDVPELQELSESVNWNQLPTDWENFIKLGGVWSMVHLNRIVGTAAWIPRDDNTVWIGLVITKPEWRGCSIATRLMQAIIDETSDYQCRGLDASAMGAPVYRRLGFKDGYTVSRIELSGKYDKPSLLDWYDMSEAEAASIAKETNDPLIMTLFSNAPELCKVGKLNGRSAAYFLGRYGLKSVHIGPLCAQSLEFALDAVNMARESANGKIVTMDIMGYQSKFADRLKLSGAEFKRDFLRMWHGTAMDEENPAVFAAAGPEYG
;
A
#
# COMPACT_ATOMS: atom_id res chain seq x y z
N MET A 1 17.20 21.51 -3.40
CA MET A 1 15.90 21.83 -2.78
C MET A 1 15.13 22.80 -3.66
N ILE A 2 13.83 22.64 -3.81
CA ILE A 2 12.90 23.57 -4.50
C ILE A 2 12.15 24.35 -3.43
N ASP A 3 11.99 25.66 -3.63
CA ASP A 3 11.17 26.50 -2.74
C ASP A 3 10.30 27.49 -3.55
N TYR A 4 9.51 28.27 -2.85
CA TYR A 4 8.56 29.22 -3.41
C TYR A 4 9.20 30.41 -4.16
N ASN A 5 10.54 30.53 -4.17
CA ASN A 5 11.27 31.50 -5.00
C ASN A 5 11.67 30.91 -6.36
N CYS A 6 11.47 29.61 -6.57
CA CYS A 6 11.73 28.92 -7.82
C CYS A 6 10.58 29.11 -8.82
N THR A 7 10.87 28.96 -10.12
CA THR A 7 9.87 29.09 -11.18
C THR A 7 8.95 27.86 -11.28
N ALA A 8 7.84 27.99 -11.98
CA ALA A 8 6.95 26.86 -12.26
C ALA A 8 7.65 25.73 -13.05
N GLU A 9 8.64 26.08 -13.90
CA GLU A 9 9.45 25.11 -14.63
C GLU A 9 10.35 24.31 -13.66
N ASP A 10 10.99 24.99 -12.71
CA ASP A 10 11.81 24.34 -11.68
C ASP A 10 10.96 23.36 -10.84
N TRP A 11 9.77 23.78 -10.44
CA TRP A 11 8.80 22.94 -9.73
C TRP A 11 8.37 21.72 -10.57
N GLY A 12 8.17 21.90 -11.88
CA GLY A 12 7.81 20.81 -12.81
C GLY A 12 8.92 19.78 -13.00
N MET A 13 10.19 20.17 -12.78
CA MET A 13 11.34 19.27 -12.91
C MET A 13 11.71 18.57 -11.61
N THR A 14 11.15 18.96 -10.46
CA THR A 14 11.48 18.30 -9.18
C THR A 14 11.03 16.83 -9.16
N ARG A 15 11.87 15.98 -8.57
CA ARG A 15 11.59 14.56 -8.35
C ARG A 15 11.25 14.25 -6.89
N SER A 16 11.22 15.26 -6.04
CA SER A 16 10.89 15.05 -4.63
C SER A 16 9.43 14.71 -4.46
N ASP A 17 9.16 13.70 -3.66
CA ASP A 17 7.83 13.32 -3.19
C ASP A 17 7.54 13.80 -1.75
N LEU A 18 8.49 14.60 -1.17
CA LEU A 18 8.37 15.25 0.14
C LEU A 18 8.07 16.73 -0.02
N LEU A 19 7.04 17.22 0.67
CA LEU A 19 6.65 18.61 0.74
C LEU A 19 6.71 19.10 2.18
N PHE A 20 7.33 20.24 2.42
CA PHE A 20 7.43 20.86 3.74
C PHE A 20 6.56 22.12 3.80
N LEU A 21 5.71 22.19 4.83
CA LEU A 21 4.81 23.29 5.09
C LEU A 21 5.10 23.87 6.49
N PRO A 22 5.83 25.00 6.59
CA PRO A 22 5.98 25.69 7.86
C PRO A 22 4.67 26.39 8.24
N VAL A 23 4.33 26.33 9.53
CA VAL A 23 3.16 26.99 10.12
C VAL A 23 3.62 27.77 11.36
N GLY A 24 3.60 29.08 11.29
CA GLY A 24 3.93 29.97 12.39
C GLY A 24 2.71 30.48 13.14
N ALA A 25 2.82 31.68 13.67
CA ALA A 25 1.73 32.50 14.21
C ALA A 25 2.11 34.00 14.15
N LEU A 26 1.13 34.88 14.25
CA LEU A 26 1.34 36.29 14.52
C LEU A 26 0.82 36.60 15.92
N GLU A 27 1.73 36.78 16.85
CA GLU A 27 1.39 36.98 18.25
C GLU A 27 2.42 37.85 18.97
N GLN A 28 2.05 38.32 20.15
CA GLN A 28 2.98 39.11 20.98
C GLN A 28 4.14 38.24 21.48
N HIS A 29 5.36 38.75 21.41
CA HIS A 29 6.59 38.17 21.95
C HIS A 29 7.35 39.18 22.81
N GLY A 30 6.62 39.84 23.69
CA GLY A 30 7.19 40.89 24.55
C GLY A 30 7.56 42.17 23.78
N ASN A 31 8.52 42.91 24.34
CA ASN A 31 8.99 44.17 23.78
C ASN A 31 10.32 44.01 23.04
N HIS A 32 10.81 42.77 22.86
CA HIS A 32 12.15 42.50 22.33
C HIS A 32 12.12 41.63 21.05
N LEU A 33 11.19 40.71 20.91
CA LEU A 33 11.06 39.91 19.71
C LEU A 33 9.94 40.42 18.80
N PRO A 34 10.05 40.22 17.48
CA PRO A 34 9.01 40.61 16.55
C PRO A 34 7.78 39.68 16.65
N ILE A 35 6.60 40.19 16.26
CA ILE A 35 5.33 39.42 16.31
C ILE A 35 5.29 38.23 15.37
N ASN A 36 6.20 38.13 14.40
CA ASN A 36 6.33 37.02 13.47
C ASN A 36 7.44 36.01 13.85
N THR A 37 7.88 36.01 15.10
CA THR A 37 8.93 35.13 15.63
C THR A 37 8.68 33.67 15.24
N ASP A 38 7.47 33.15 15.46
CA ASP A 38 7.11 31.77 15.14
C ASP A 38 7.21 31.45 13.65
N CYS A 39 6.92 32.44 12.79
CA CYS A 39 7.06 32.26 11.34
C CYS A 39 8.52 32.14 10.93
N ILE A 40 9.40 32.99 11.49
CA ILE A 40 10.83 32.96 11.22
C ILE A 40 11.43 31.63 11.62
N GLN A 41 11.06 31.15 12.79
CA GLN A 41 11.53 29.86 13.34
C GLN A 41 10.99 28.66 12.58
N ALA A 42 9.66 28.63 12.32
CA ALA A 42 9.03 27.56 11.54
C ALA A 42 9.66 27.42 10.16
N GLU A 43 9.89 28.56 9.49
CA GLU A 43 10.49 28.56 8.16
C GLU A 43 11.97 28.13 8.20
N HIS A 44 12.73 28.60 9.18
CA HIS A 44 14.13 28.20 9.34
C HIS A 44 14.26 26.68 9.51
N PHE A 45 13.50 26.08 10.43
CA PHE A 45 13.56 24.65 10.69
C PHE A 45 13.02 23.83 9.51
N ALA A 46 11.90 24.25 8.91
CA ALA A 46 11.35 23.56 7.74
C ALA A 46 12.33 23.59 6.55
N ARG A 47 13.02 24.71 6.33
CA ARG A 47 14.04 24.85 5.29
C ARG A 47 15.21 23.90 5.52
N LYS A 48 15.73 23.82 6.75
CA LYS A 48 16.82 22.89 7.10
C LYS A 48 16.44 21.43 6.91
N LEU A 49 15.22 21.06 7.27
CA LEU A 49 14.69 19.71 7.00
C LEU A 49 14.51 19.47 5.49
N ALA A 50 13.96 20.43 4.75
CA ALA A 50 13.78 20.31 3.31
C ALA A 50 15.13 20.20 2.57
N GLU A 51 16.16 20.92 3.00
CA GLU A 51 17.53 20.80 2.48
C GLU A 51 18.09 19.40 2.71
N HIS A 52 17.98 18.88 3.94
CA HIS A 52 18.51 17.56 4.30
C HIS A 52 17.84 16.42 3.53
N PHE A 53 16.51 16.44 3.43
CA PHE A 53 15.73 15.38 2.78
C PHE A 53 15.48 15.63 1.29
N ASN A 54 16.08 16.66 0.70
CA ASN A 54 15.87 17.08 -0.69
C ASN A 54 14.38 17.26 -1.02
N GLY A 55 13.62 17.87 -0.11
CA GLY A 55 12.19 18.13 -0.23
C GLY A 55 11.89 19.46 -0.91
N ALA A 56 10.61 19.66 -1.26
CA ALA A 56 10.07 20.94 -1.70
C ALA A 56 9.56 21.74 -0.49
N LEU A 57 9.75 23.06 -0.48
CA LEU A 57 9.36 23.94 0.62
C LEU A 57 8.31 24.95 0.18
N LEU A 58 7.16 24.94 0.86
CA LEU A 58 6.12 25.96 0.73
C LEU A 58 6.45 27.21 1.59
N PRO A 59 5.88 28.37 1.28
CA PRO A 59 5.98 29.54 2.17
C PRO A 59 5.30 29.26 3.52
N CYS A 60 5.78 29.94 4.55
CA CYS A 60 5.18 29.85 5.88
C CYS A 60 3.75 30.35 5.89
N ILE A 61 2.85 29.63 6.55
CA ILE A 61 1.52 30.15 6.92
C ILE A 61 1.70 31.09 8.11
N PRO A 62 1.55 32.41 7.92
CA PRO A 62 1.90 33.35 8.97
C PRO A 62 0.78 33.59 9.96
N ILE A 63 -0.48 33.35 9.59
CA ILE A 63 -1.64 33.50 10.48
C ILE A 63 -2.24 32.11 10.70
N ALA A 64 -2.11 31.58 11.91
CA ALA A 64 -2.57 30.26 12.29
C ALA A 64 -3.42 30.34 13.57
N SER A 65 -3.34 29.35 14.47
CA SER A 65 -4.06 29.40 15.74
C SER A 65 -3.20 30.04 16.81
N SER A 66 -3.65 31.17 17.37
CA SER A 66 -3.01 31.93 18.43
C SER A 66 -4.07 32.57 19.34
N LEU A 67 -5.12 31.77 19.68
CA LEU A 67 -6.26 32.25 20.46
C LEU A 67 -5.87 32.64 21.88
N GLU A 68 -4.83 32.04 22.44
CA GLU A 68 -4.26 32.32 23.77
C GLU A 68 -3.64 33.70 23.88
N HIS A 69 -3.35 34.37 22.76
CA HIS A 69 -2.85 35.75 22.67
C HIS A 69 -3.95 36.76 22.30
N THR A 70 -5.21 36.36 22.36
CA THR A 70 -6.34 37.26 22.10
C THR A 70 -6.34 38.46 23.05
N GLY A 71 -6.53 39.66 22.49
CA GLY A 71 -6.52 40.92 23.22
C GLY A 71 -5.22 41.71 23.06
N TRP A 72 -4.16 41.11 22.55
CA TRP A 72 -2.91 41.83 22.22
C TRP A 72 -2.99 42.42 20.81
N ARG A 73 -2.61 43.71 20.73
CA ARG A 73 -2.58 44.39 19.43
C ARG A 73 -1.43 43.82 18.57
N GLY A 74 -1.74 43.40 17.34
CA GLY A 74 -0.79 42.73 16.46
C GLY A 74 -0.91 41.19 16.45
N ALA A 75 -1.63 40.59 17.42
CA ALA A 75 -1.98 39.17 17.37
C ALA A 75 -3.20 38.95 16.47
N PHE A 76 -3.06 38.02 15.52
CA PHE A 76 -4.14 37.59 14.63
C PHE A 76 -4.24 36.08 14.64
N SER A 77 -5.43 35.56 14.94
CA SER A 77 -5.68 34.12 15.02
C SER A 77 -6.79 33.68 14.07
N LEU A 78 -6.58 32.54 13.43
CA LEU A 78 -7.65 31.79 12.78
C LEU A 78 -8.42 30.97 13.81
N LYS A 79 -9.68 30.72 13.52
CA LYS A 79 -10.43 29.70 14.26
C LYS A 79 -9.87 28.31 13.94
N PRO A 80 -9.94 27.33 14.87
CA PRO A 80 -9.47 25.96 14.66
C PRO A 80 -9.97 25.34 13.37
N GLU A 81 -11.26 25.47 13.06
CA GLU A 81 -11.87 24.91 11.86
C GLU A 81 -11.30 25.53 10.57
N THR A 82 -11.00 26.83 10.61
CA THR A 82 -10.43 27.53 9.46
C THR A 82 -9.01 27.03 9.19
N LEU A 83 -8.17 26.91 10.22
CA LEU A 83 -6.82 26.37 10.07
C LEU A 83 -6.84 24.93 9.57
N ILE A 84 -7.71 24.07 10.12
CA ILE A 84 -7.90 22.69 9.66
C ILE A 84 -8.26 22.66 8.17
N ASN A 85 -9.17 23.52 7.71
CA ASN A 85 -9.56 23.60 6.30
C ASN A 85 -8.42 24.09 5.41
N VAL A 86 -7.63 25.09 5.83
CA VAL A 86 -6.45 25.55 5.09
C VAL A 86 -5.44 24.38 4.89
N ILE A 87 -5.14 23.64 5.96
CA ILE A 87 -4.25 22.48 5.86
C ILE A 87 -4.81 21.42 4.91
N ARG A 88 -6.13 21.19 4.96
CA ARG A 88 -6.80 20.22 4.08
C ARG A 88 -6.72 20.62 2.61
N ASP A 89 -7.00 21.87 2.29
CA ASP A 89 -6.96 22.38 0.92
C ASP A 89 -5.54 22.29 0.33
N ILE A 90 -4.52 22.64 1.11
CA ILE A 90 -3.11 22.50 0.70
C ILE A 90 -2.76 21.01 0.48
N ALA A 91 -3.19 20.13 1.38
CA ALA A 91 -2.94 18.70 1.28
C ALA A 91 -3.63 18.07 0.06
N GLU A 92 -4.84 18.50 -0.29
CA GLU A 92 -5.53 18.05 -1.52
C GLU A 92 -4.76 18.44 -2.77
N ASN A 93 -4.26 19.66 -2.83
CA ASN A 93 -3.42 20.12 -3.94
C ASN A 93 -2.08 19.38 -4.00
N ALA A 94 -1.45 19.11 -2.85
CA ALA A 94 -0.20 18.34 -2.78
C ALA A 94 -0.42 16.89 -3.27
N GLU A 95 -1.54 16.26 -2.90
CA GLU A 95 -1.89 14.92 -3.36
C GLU A 95 -2.13 14.86 -4.87
N MET A 96 -2.80 15.88 -5.46
CA MET A 96 -2.99 16.00 -6.90
C MET A 96 -1.67 16.15 -7.66
N GLN A 97 -0.66 16.77 -7.04
CA GLN A 97 0.68 16.91 -7.58
C GLN A 97 1.60 15.71 -7.31
N ASN A 98 1.04 14.60 -6.77
CA ASN A 98 1.72 13.33 -6.50
C ASN A 98 2.79 13.38 -5.39
N TYR A 99 2.73 14.32 -4.46
CA TYR A 99 3.53 14.23 -3.24
C TYR A 99 3.05 13.03 -2.39
N SER A 100 4.01 12.31 -1.80
CA SER A 100 3.72 11.15 -0.95
C SER A 100 3.59 11.54 0.52
N VAL A 101 4.36 12.54 0.96
CA VAL A 101 4.37 13.02 2.34
C VAL A 101 4.41 14.55 2.35
N MET A 102 3.52 15.16 3.15
CA MET A 102 3.62 16.58 3.53
C MET A 102 3.98 16.66 5.02
N VAL A 103 5.11 17.29 5.30
CA VAL A 103 5.62 17.54 6.64
C VAL A 103 5.17 18.93 7.08
N VAL A 104 4.26 18.99 8.05
CA VAL A 104 3.78 20.24 8.65
C VAL A 104 4.71 20.56 9.82
N VAL A 105 5.46 21.66 9.71
CA VAL A 105 6.46 22.08 10.72
C VAL A 105 5.89 23.23 11.52
N SER A 106 5.49 22.99 12.77
CA SER A 106 4.91 24.00 13.65
C SER A 106 6.00 24.77 14.38
N GLY A 107 5.99 26.09 14.26
CA GLY A 107 6.82 27.00 15.06
C GLY A 107 6.13 27.53 16.31
N HIS A 108 4.87 27.14 16.57
CA HIS A 108 4.05 27.72 17.64
C HIS A 108 3.29 26.65 18.42
N GLY A 109 3.33 26.76 19.76
CA GLY A 109 2.65 25.81 20.66
C GLY A 109 1.12 25.85 20.60
N GLY A 110 0.53 27.02 20.31
CA GLY A 110 -0.91 27.21 20.17
C GLY A 110 -1.52 26.60 18.88
N ASN A 111 -0.70 26.09 17.99
CA ASN A 111 -1.16 25.40 16.78
C ASN A 111 -1.74 24.00 17.05
N PHE A 112 -2.40 23.78 18.20
CA PHE A 112 -3.02 22.52 18.56
C PHE A 112 -4.01 21.95 17.51
N PRO A 113 -4.68 22.74 16.63
CA PRO A 113 -5.57 22.19 15.62
C PRO A 113 -4.84 21.38 14.53
N LEU A 114 -3.53 21.49 14.38
CA LEU A 114 -2.74 20.76 13.39
C LEU A 114 -2.74 19.25 13.65
N ALA A 115 -2.66 18.81 14.92
CA ALA A 115 -2.63 17.39 15.26
C ALA A 115 -3.94 16.66 14.87
N PRO A 116 -5.14 17.14 15.22
CA PRO A 116 -6.39 16.56 14.73
C PRO A 116 -6.54 16.66 13.20
N ALA A 117 -6.08 17.75 12.55
CA ALA A 117 -6.09 17.86 11.09
C ALA A 117 -5.29 16.74 10.42
N CYS A 118 -4.05 16.53 10.84
CA CYS A 118 -3.20 15.44 10.34
C CYS A 118 -3.80 14.06 10.62
N ARG A 119 -4.38 13.86 11.82
CA ARG A 119 -5.03 12.60 12.20
C ARG A 119 -6.23 12.31 11.33
N GLU A 120 -7.10 13.28 11.10
CA GLU A 120 -8.30 13.12 10.27
C GLU A 120 -7.92 12.81 8.82
N TRP A 121 -6.94 13.52 8.28
CA TRP A 121 -6.42 13.27 6.93
C TRP A 121 -5.88 11.85 6.79
N ASN A 122 -4.97 11.45 7.67
CA ASN A 122 -4.27 10.16 7.59
C ASN A 122 -5.17 8.94 7.81
N ARG A 123 -6.34 9.11 8.43
CA ARG A 123 -7.34 8.04 8.61
C ARG A 123 -8.09 7.69 7.33
N ARG A 124 -8.10 8.57 6.36
CA ARG A 124 -8.71 8.34 5.05
C ARG A 124 -7.74 7.57 4.16
N ASP A 125 -8.26 6.86 3.16
CA ASP A 125 -7.43 6.18 2.16
C ASP A 125 -6.87 7.20 1.16
N ARG A 126 -5.90 7.97 1.61
CA ARG A 126 -5.20 9.01 0.86
C ARG A 126 -3.78 8.56 0.53
N LYS A 127 -3.29 8.88 -0.67
CA LYS A 127 -1.90 8.63 -1.08
C LYS A 127 -0.94 9.47 -0.26
N LEU A 128 -1.23 10.77 -0.16
CA LEU A 128 -0.46 11.71 0.65
C LEU A 128 -0.64 11.41 2.14
N LYS A 129 0.46 11.39 2.90
CA LYS A 129 0.45 11.32 4.36
C LYS A 129 0.93 12.65 4.96
N LEU A 130 0.30 13.08 6.04
CA LEU A 130 0.69 14.28 6.79
C LEU A 130 1.50 13.87 8.02
N LEU A 131 2.67 14.44 8.18
CA LEU A 131 3.49 14.32 9.38
C LEU A 131 3.58 15.69 10.07
N LEU A 132 3.15 15.78 11.32
CA LEU A 132 3.32 16.98 12.13
C LEU A 132 4.64 16.87 12.89
N MET A 133 5.44 17.95 12.84
CA MET A 133 6.69 18.12 13.55
C MET A 133 6.60 19.31 14.48
N HIS A 134 7.12 19.14 15.70
CA HIS A 134 7.30 20.17 16.71
C HIS A 134 8.81 20.28 17.05
N PRO A 135 9.60 21.02 16.24
CA PRO A 135 11.05 21.00 16.33
C PRO A 135 11.59 21.34 17.73
N TYR A 136 10.94 22.25 18.45
CA TYR A 136 11.37 22.68 19.78
C TYR A 136 11.44 21.56 20.83
N GLU A 137 10.72 20.45 20.65
CA GLU A 137 10.78 19.30 21.58
C GLU A 137 12.20 18.74 21.69
N HIS A 138 13.03 18.87 20.66
CA HIS A 138 14.41 18.39 20.64
C HIS A 138 15.42 19.33 21.35
N GLY A 139 15.05 20.58 21.56
CA GLY A 139 15.89 21.56 22.26
C GLY A 139 15.68 21.58 23.78
N ALA A 140 14.55 21.07 24.26
CA ALA A 140 14.13 21.21 25.67
C ALA A 140 15.13 20.62 26.68
N ALA A 141 15.89 19.59 26.30
CA ALA A 141 16.88 18.96 27.20
C ALA A 141 18.11 19.82 27.48
N LEU A 142 18.40 20.81 26.63
CA LEU A 142 19.56 21.71 26.78
C LEU A 142 19.29 22.84 27.77
N VAL A 143 18.01 23.21 27.95
CA VAL A 143 17.60 24.27 28.85
C VAL A 143 17.06 23.65 30.15
N LYS A 144 17.97 23.26 31.05
CA LYS A 144 17.62 22.85 32.41
C LYS A 144 17.43 24.10 33.28
N SER A 145 16.25 24.71 33.21
CA SER A 145 15.88 25.81 34.08
C SER A 145 14.87 25.34 35.14
N GLU A 146 15.09 25.69 36.42
CA GLU A 146 14.07 25.59 37.47
C GLU A 146 12.93 26.59 37.25
N ARG A 147 13.15 27.52 36.31
CA ARG A 147 12.21 28.58 35.94
C ARG A 147 11.43 28.16 34.69
N MET A 148 10.19 28.59 34.63
CA MET A 148 9.34 28.36 33.46
C MET A 148 9.85 29.15 32.25
N ASP A 149 9.97 28.49 31.10
CA ASP A 149 10.38 29.10 29.82
C ASP A 149 9.41 28.62 28.72
N LEU A 150 8.23 29.27 28.67
CA LEU A 150 7.12 28.81 27.80
C LEU A 150 6.96 29.66 26.54
N HIS A 151 7.21 30.98 26.63
CA HIS A 151 6.92 31.91 25.55
C HIS A 151 7.78 33.18 25.68
N ALA A 152 8.35 33.62 24.56
CA ALA A 152 9.22 34.78 24.46
C ALA A 152 10.37 34.80 25.50
N GLY A 153 10.80 33.63 25.95
CA GLY A 153 11.76 33.45 27.01
C GLY A 153 13.19 33.19 26.53
N LEU A 154 13.95 32.46 27.36
CA LEU A 154 15.36 32.15 27.13
C LEU A 154 15.58 31.40 25.82
N THR A 155 14.78 30.35 25.58
CA THR A 155 14.92 29.47 24.41
C THR A 155 14.62 30.20 23.11
N GLU A 156 13.46 30.81 22.99
CA GLU A 156 13.05 31.51 21.77
C GLU A 156 13.95 32.74 21.48
N THR A 157 14.27 33.52 22.50
CA THR A 157 15.14 34.69 22.34
C THR A 157 16.55 34.29 21.90
N SER A 158 17.12 33.22 22.46
CA SER A 158 18.42 32.69 22.06
C SER A 158 18.42 32.21 20.61
N VAL A 159 17.42 31.42 20.23
CA VAL A 159 17.23 30.94 18.86
C VAL A 159 17.10 32.07 17.88
N MET A 160 16.28 33.08 18.19
CA MET A 160 16.10 34.28 17.33
C MET A 160 17.37 35.09 17.18
N ARG A 161 18.14 35.30 18.27
CA ARG A 161 19.45 35.97 18.20
C ARG A 161 20.41 35.31 17.24
N TYR A 162 20.44 33.97 17.26
CA TYR A 162 21.29 33.19 16.36
C TYR A 162 20.78 33.20 14.92
N ILE A 163 19.50 32.90 14.68
CA ILE A 163 18.94 32.81 13.33
C ILE A 163 18.97 34.13 12.58
N CYS A 164 18.61 35.22 13.27
CA CYS A 164 18.53 36.54 12.66
C CYS A 164 19.86 37.31 12.71
N ASN A 165 20.82 36.85 13.50
CA ASN A 165 22.08 37.59 13.81
C ASN A 165 21.79 39.01 14.34
N GLU A 166 20.75 39.16 15.19
CA GLU A 166 20.30 40.41 15.77
C GLU A 166 20.31 40.32 17.30
N PRO A 167 20.64 41.40 18.04
CA PRO A 167 20.76 41.34 19.50
C PRO A 167 19.44 41.12 20.21
N PHE A 168 18.31 41.54 19.66
CA PHE A 168 16.99 41.48 20.30
C PHE A 168 17.05 41.80 21.80
N GLU A 169 17.41 43.05 22.13
CA GLU A 169 17.65 43.47 23.48
C GLU A 169 16.34 43.52 24.29
N PHE A 170 16.32 42.80 25.40
CA PHE A 170 15.24 42.86 26.36
C PHE A 170 15.34 44.17 27.18
N LYS A 171 14.36 45.08 27.05
CA LYS A 171 14.35 46.40 27.65
C LYS A 171 13.89 46.46 29.09
N GLY A 172 13.79 45.32 29.77
CA GLY A 172 13.34 45.23 31.15
C GLY A 172 11.84 45.47 31.34
N GLY A 173 11.36 45.37 32.57
CA GLY A 173 9.97 45.69 32.91
C GLY A 173 8.99 44.51 33.01
N PHE A 174 9.47 43.29 32.88
CA PHE A 174 8.63 42.11 33.01
C PHE A 174 8.76 41.45 34.38
N VAL A 175 7.66 41.38 35.09
CA VAL A 175 7.57 40.54 36.28
C VAL A 175 7.27 39.11 35.77
N THR A 176 8.29 38.27 35.81
CA THR A 176 8.06 36.83 35.70
C THR A 176 7.25 36.41 36.94
N GLY A 177 5.93 36.35 36.77
CA GLY A 177 5.06 35.83 37.84
C GLY A 177 5.45 34.40 38.14
N ASN A 178 5.35 33.97 39.39
CA ASN A 178 5.44 32.55 39.78
C ASN A 178 4.31 31.77 39.12
N THR A 179 4.49 31.38 37.88
CA THR A 179 3.55 30.51 37.19
C THR A 179 3.77 29.07 37.64
N THR A 180 2.77 28.49 38.26
CA THR A 180 2.81 27.10 38.70
C THR A 180 2.53 26.15 37.52
N SER A 181 2.95 24.89 37.63
CA SER A 181 2.67 23.87 36.63
C SER A 181 1.17 23.63 36.37
N LEU A 182 0.30 24.02 37.29
CA LEU A 182 -1.15 24.00 37.12
C LEU A 182 -1.60 25.09 36.13
N LEU A 183 -1.02 26.27 36.22
CA LEU A 183 -1.33 27.41 35.34
C LEU A 183 -0.93 27.15 33.88
N GLN A 184 0.12 26.35 33.64
CA GLN A 184 0.51 25.96 32.29
C GLN A 184 -0.59 25.16 31.57
N LYS A 185 -1.33 24.30 32.29
CA LYS A 185 -2.46 23.54 31.73
C LYS A 185 -3.65 24.43 31.38
N ASP A 186 -3.80 25.54 32.09
CA ASP A 186 -4.88 26.50 31.88
C ASP A 186 -4.61 27.51 30.77
N LEU A 187 -3.36 27.61 30.30
CA LEU A 187 -2.95 28.55 29.25
C LEU A 187 -3.80 28.40 27.97
N ASN A 188 -4.01 27.17 27.54
CA ASN A 188 -4.81 26.87 26.36
C ASN A 188 -6.33 27.12 26.56
N SER A 189 -6.77 27.21 27.82
CA SER A 189 -8.18 27.43 28.18
C SER A 189 -8.52 28.88 28.41
N PHE A 190 -7.59 29.65 29.01
CA PHE A 190 -7.84 31.02 29.48
C PHE A 190 -6.96 32.07 28.83
N GLY A 191 -5.88 31.66 28.12
CA GLY A 191 -4.96 32.53 27.42
C GLY A 191 -3.80 33.05 28.27
N VAL A 192 -2.77 33.55 27.59
CA VAL A 192 -1.51 34.02 28.19
C VAL A 192 -1.74 35.21 29.12
N GLY A 193 -2.61 36.15 28.72
CA GLY A 193 -2.94 37.34 29.53
C GLY A 193 -3.57 37.04 30.87
N TYR A 194 -4.26 35.90 31.03
CA TYR A 194 -4.80 35.44 32.30
C TYR A 194 -3.69 34.99 33.26
N LEU A 195 -2.65 34.34 32.74
CA LEU A 195 -1.54 33.83 33.53
C LEU A 195 -0.49 34.87 33.81
N ASN A 196 -0.19 35.72 32.83
CA ASN A 196 0.80 36.77 32.90
C ASN A 196 0.32 37.99 32.12
N PRO A 197 -0.09 39.08 32.85
CA PRO A 197 -0.59 40.30 32.21
C PRO A 197 0.39 40.97 31.24
N ASN A 198 1.70 40.69 31.38
CA ASN A 198 2.75 41.21 30.50
C ASN A 198 3.03 40.31 29.31
N GLY A 199 2.40 39.13 29.23
CA GLY A 199 2.46 38.22 28.08
C GLY A 199 3.73 37.37 27.95
N ILE A 200 4.67 37.44 28.90
CA ILE A 200 5.94 36.67 28.84
C ILE A 200 6.10 35.75 30.03
N PRO A 201 5.66 34.50 29.95
CA PRO A 201 6.01 33.49 30.93
C PRO A 201 7.38 32.86 30.58
N GLY A 202 8.46 33.63 30.71
CA GLY A 202 9.81 33.22 30.34
C GLY A 202 10.90 34.13 30.92
N HIS A 203 12.18 33.84 30.62
CA HIS A 203 13.38 34.51 31.15
C HIS A 203 14.31 34.98 30.01
N PRO A 204 13.94 35.95 29.20
CA PRO A 204 14.73 36.39 28.04
C PRO A 204 16.06 37.10 28.40
N GLU A 205 16.24 37.53 29.66
CA GLU A 205 17.43 38.22 30.13
C GLU A 205 18.72 37.40 30.00
N ASP A 206 18.63 36.10 30.14
CA ASP A 206 19.76 35.16 30.08
C ASP A 206 20.05 34.66 28.65
N ALA A 207 19.30 35.11 27.65
CA ALA A 207 19.42 34.63 26.28
C ALA A 207 20.74 35.08 25.63
N SER A 208 21.35 34.17 24.82
CA SER A 208 22.54 34.47 24.03
C SER A 208 22.53 33.81 22.68
N ALA A 209 23.31 34.35 21.72
CA ALA A 209 23.46 33.75 20.41
C ALA A 209 24.18 32.38 20.47
N GLU A 210 25.16 32.24 21.41
CA GLU A 210 25.91 31.00 21.61
C GLU A 210 25.01 29.87 22.14
N LEU A 211 24.04 30.19 23.01
CA LEU A 211 23.02 29.24 23.42
C LEU A 211 22.08 28.94 22.25
N GLY A 212 21.72 29.95 21.47
CA GLY A 212 20.90 29.84 20.28
C GLY A 212 21.48 28.87 19.25
N GLU A 213 22.79 28.95 18.98
CA GLU A 213 23.51 28.02 18.09
C GLU A 213 23.35 26.56 18.56
N LYS A 214 23.63 26.29 19.84
CA LYS A 214 23.51 24.95 20.42
C LYS A 214 22.07 24.42 20.36
N LEU A 215 21.10 25.29 20.60
CA LEU A 215 19.69 24.95 20.53
C LEU A 215 19.28 24.62 19.10
N VAL A 216 19.63 25.45 18.13
CA VAL A 216 19.31 25.24 16.72
C VAL A 216 19.94 23.95 16.21
N ASP A 217 21.21 23.67 16.54
CA ASP A 217 21.88 22.43 16.15
C ASP A 217 21.18 21.19 16.75
N ALA A 218 20.80 21.24 18.02
CA ALA A 218 20.07 20.14 18.66
C ALA A 218 18.66 19.95 18.08
N ILE A 219 17.95 21.05 17.85
CA ILE A 219 16.60 21.03 17.25
C ILE A 219 16.66 20.43 15.83
N ILE A 220 17.59 20.88 15.00
CA ILE A 220 17.72 20.39 13.63
C ILE A 220 18.14 18.92 13.62
N SER A 221 19.18 18.55 14.36
CA SER A 221 19.68 17.16 14.36
C SER A 221 18.64 16.19 14.93
N GLY A 222 17.96 16.56 16.01
CA GLY A 222 16.88 15.76 16.58
C GLY A 222 15.69 15.63 15.62
N SER A 223 15.27 16.71 14.98
CA SER A 223 14.18 16.71 14.00
C SER A 223 14.53 15.87 12.75
N ILE A 224 15.77 15.90 12.28
CA ILE A 224 16.24 15.04 11.18
C ILE A 224 16.14 13.56 11.58
N ALA A 225 16.61 13.21 12.77
CA ALA A 225 16.57 11.82 13.25
C ALA A 225 15.12 11.33 13.38
N GLU A 226 14.24 12.11 14.03
CA GLU A 226 12.81 11.78 14.15
C GLU A 226 12.15 11.62 12.79
N LEU A 227 12.30 12.61 11.90
CA LEU A 227 11.66 12.54 10.59
C LEU A 227 12.17 11.37 9.76
N GLY A 228 13.47 11.09 9.79
CA GLY A 228 14.07 9.93 9.12
C GLY A 228 13.46 8.61 9.60
N GLU A 229 13.35 8.42 10.91
CA GLU A 229 12.71 7.25 11.49
C GLU A 229 11.23 7.14 11.08
N ARG A 230 10.48 8.23 11.15
CA ARG A 230 9.05 8.26 10.76
C ARG A 230 8.84 7.97 9.28
N LEU A 231 9.70 8.46 8.39
CA LEU A 231 9.65 8.15 6.96
C LEU A 231 9.93 6.65 6.71
N GLU A 232 10.90 6.05 7.40
CA GLU A 232 11.13 4.60 7.33
C GLU A 232 9.97 3.78 7.90
N GLN A 233 9.33 4.24 8.96
CA GLN A 233 8.12 3.59 9.47
C GLN A 233 6.95 3.67 8.49
N LEU A 234 6.76 4.82 7.80
CA LEU A 234 5.71 4.96 6.79
C LEU A 234 5.86 3.95 5.66
N LYS A 235 7.08 3.64 5.22
CA LYS A 235 7.35 2.60 4.21
C LYS A 235 6.87 1.21 4.67
N LYS A 236 6.89 0.95 5.97
CA LYS A 236 6.48 -0.31 6.61
C LYS A 236 5.02 -0.32 7.06
N MET A 237 4.36 0.83 7.11
CA MET A 237 2.98 0.91 7.60
C MET A 237 2.02 0.13 6.70
N ARG A 238 1.17 -0.67 7.34
CA ARG A 238 0.00 -1.27 6.69
C ARG A 238 -0.98 -0.16 6.36
N ARG A 239 -1.44 -0.12 5.10
CA ARG A 239 -2.42 0.88 4.65
C ARG A 239 -3.79 0.55 5.25
N TYR A 240 -4.45 1.57 5.78
CA TYR A 240 -5.86 1.51 6.15
C TYR A 240 -6.69 2.11 5.02
N CYS A 241 -7.86 1.55 4.71
CA CYS A 241 -8.79 2.20 3.81
C CYS A 241 -9.93 2.89 4.58
N GLY A 242 -10.58 3.85 3.92
CA GLY A 242 -11.54 4.79 4.53
C GLY A 242 -12.82 4.21 5.16
N LYS A 243 -13.04 2.88 5.08
CA LYS A 243 -14.11 2.20 5.82
C LYS A 243 -13.62 1.71 7.18
N GLY A 244 -12.99 2.53 7.97
CA GLY A 244 -12.50 2.33 9.33
C GLY A 244 -12.25 0.89 9.76
N GLY A 245 -10.99 0.51 9.99
CA GLY A 245 -10.64 -0.80 10.50
C GLY A 245 -10.34 -1.88 9.46
N LEU A 246 -10.24 -1.54 8.16
CA LEU A 246 -9.73 -2.47 7.15
C LEU A 246 -8.20 -2.53 7.19
N TYR A 247 -7.65 -3.73 7.35
CA TYR A 247 -6.21 -3.95 7.33
C TYR A 247 -5.84 -5.18 6.49
N LEU A 248 -4.62 -5.15 5.93
CA LEU A 248 -4.03 -6.26 5.21
C LEU A 248 -3.31 -7.19 6.19
N ARG A 249 -3.49 -8.50 6.01
CA ARG A 249 -2.65 -9.51 6.65
C ARG A 249 -2.46 -10.73 5.76
N LYS A 250 -1.39 -11.47 5.99
CA LYS A 250 -1.24 -12.81 5.42
C LYS A 250 -2.19 -13.77 6.10
N CYS A 251 -2.74 -14.69 5.30
CA CYS A 251 -3.52 -15.81 5.80
C CYS A 251 -2.62 -16.94 6.28
N VAL A 252 -3.14 -17.71 7.22
CA VAL A 252 -2.56 -18.92 7.78
C VAL A 252 -3.54 -20.09 7.61
N MET A 253 -3.13 -21.31 7.95
CA MET A 253 -3.96 -22.50 7.75
C MET A 253 -5.30 -22.43 8.48
N GLU A 254 -5.36 -21.77 9.62
CA GLU A 254 -6.56 -21.56 10.42
C GLU A 254 -7.61 -20.68 9.72
N ASP A 255 -7.22 -19.93 8.69
CA ASP A 255 -8.13 -19.11 7.89
C ASP A 255 -8.86 -19.88 6.79
N VAL A 256 -8.42 -21.09 6.46
CA VAL A 256 -8.97 -21.89 5.34
C VAL A 256 -10.49 -22.00 5.36
N PRO A 257 -11.16 -22.23 6.50
CA PRO A 257 -12.62 -22.26 6.52
C PRO A 257 -13.27 -20.95 6.07
N GLU A 258 -12.74 -19.80 6.50
CA GLU A 258 -13.27 -18.49 6.13
C GLU A 258 -12.94 -18.12 4.66
N LEU A 259 -11.79 -18.56 4.16
CA LEU A 259 -11.40 -18.41 2.76
C LEU A 259 -12.33 -19.24 1.85
N GLN A 260 -12.71 -20.43 2.30
CA GLN A 260 -13.67 -21.28 1.61
C GLN A 260 -15.06 -20.61 1.55
N GLU A 261 -15.56 -20.10 2.68
CA GLU A 261 -16.81 -19.32 2.72
C GLU A 261 -16.77 -18.13 1.74
N LEU A 262 -15.62 -17.45 1.62
CA LEU A 262 -15.46 -16.33 0.70
C LEU A 262 -15.57 -16.76 -0.76
N SER A 263 -14.93 -17.85 -1.18
CA SER A 263 -15.02 -18.38 -2.54
C SER A 263 -16.43 -18.88 -2.89
N GLU A 264 -17.10 -19.52 -1.94
CA GLU A 264 -18.49 -19.95 -2.09
C GLU A 264 -19.45 -18.76 -2.25
N SER A 265 -19.24 -17.66 -1.51
CA SER A 265 -20.05 -16.44 -1.57
C SER A 265 -20.06 -15.78 -2.97
N VAL A 266 -19.05 -16.02 -3.77
CA VAL A 266 -18.92 -15.56 -5.16
C VAL A 266 -19.12 -16.68 -6.17
N ASN A 267 -19.60 -17.84 -5.70
CA ASN A 267 -19.99 -18.99 -6.50
C ASN A 267 -18.83 -19.63 -7.30
N TRP A 268 -17.61 -19.61 -6.74
CA TRP A 268 -16.43 -20.23 -7.34
C TRP A 268 -16.35 -21.72 -7.02
N ASN A 269 -15.43 -22.44 -7.70
CA ASN A 269 -15.33 -23.92 -7.69
C ASN A 269 -14.24 -24.46 -6.76
N GLN A 270 -13.62 -23.62 -5.91
CA GLN A 270 -12.51 -23.98 -5.04
C GLN A 270 -12.94 -24.92 -3.90
N LEU A 271 -12.01 -25.79 -3.53
CA LEU A 271 -12.06 -26.60 -2.31
C LEU A 271 -11.06 -26.06 -1.26
N PRO A 272 -11.19 -26.47 0.02
CA PRO A 272 -10.22 -26.09 1.05
C PRO A 272 -8.76 -26.40 0.67
N THR A 273 -8.53 -27.52 -0.04
CA THR A 273 -7.21 -27.94 -0.53
C THR A 273 -6.58 -26.94 -1.49
N ASP A 274 -7.37 -26.19 -2.28
CA ASP A 274 -6.83 -25.13 -3.13
C ASP A 274 -6.21 -24.02 -2.27
N TRP A 275 -6.92 -23.57 -1.23
CA TRP A 275 -6.42 -22.55 -0.31
C TRP A 275 -5.18 -23.02 0.45
N GLU A 276 -5.16 -24.26 0.91
CA GLU A 276 -4.00 -24.88 1.56
C GLU A 276 -2.77 -24.87 0.65
N ASN A 277 -2.96 -25.21 -0.64
CA ASN A 277 -1.87 -25.20 -1.61
C ASN A 277 -1.25 -23.80 -1.75
N PHE A 278 -2.08 -22.74 -1.87
CA PHE A 278 -1.60 -21.37 -1.96
C PHE A 278 -0.86 -20.91 -0.69
N ILE A 279 -1.35 -21.31 0.50
CA ILE A 279 -0.68 -20.97 1.77
C ILE A 279 0.66 -21.70 1.90
N LYS A 280 0.74 -22.97 1.46
CA LYS A 280 1.95 -23.80 1.57
C LYS A 280 3.02 -23.44 0.56
N LEU A 281 2.63 -23.18 -0.69
CA LEU A 281 3.57 -22.99 -1.81
C LEU A 281 3.99 -21.54 -2.02
N GLY A 282 3.12 -20.58 -1.69
CA GLY A 282 3.34 -19.17 -1.94
C GLY A 282 2.81 -18.29 -0.82
N GLY A 283 1.67 -17.63 -1.06
CA GLY A 283 1.06 -16.79 -0.06
C GLY A 283 -0.37 -16.37 -0.40
N VAL A 284 -1.14 -16.14 0.64
CA VAL A 284 -2.49 -15.58 0.54
C VAL A 284 -2.55 -14.30 1.37
N TRP A 285 -2.85 -13.18 0.72
CA TRP A 285 -3.16 -11.93 1.40
C TRP A 285 -4.66 -11.76 1.56
N SER A 286 -5.07 -11.30 2.72
CA SER A 286 -6.46 -10.92 2.99
C SER A 286 -6.60 -9.46 3.39
N MET A 287 -7.74 -8.88 3.01
CA MET A 287 -8.26 -7.66 3.59
C MET A 287 -9.26 -8.03 4.68
N VAL A 288 -9.04 -7.55 5.89
CA VAL A 288 -9.83 -7.90 7.08
C VAL A 288 -10.57 -6.67 7.62
N HIS A 289 -11.84 -6.83 7.96
CA HIS A 289 -12.67 -5.85 8.65
C HIS A 289 -13.35 -6.52 9.85
N LEU A 290 -13.22 -5.93 11.05
CA LEU A 290 -13.79 -6.47 12.30
C LEU A 290 -13.53 -7.97 12.45
N ASN A 291 -12.29 -8.39 12.24
CA ASN A 291 -11.82 -9.78 12.27
C ASN A 291 -12.46 -10.73 11.22
N ARG A 292 -13.15 -10.20 10.20
CA ARG A 292 -13.71 -10.98 9.10
C ARG A 292 -12.99 -10.67 7.79
N ILE A 293 -12.69 -11.69 7.01
CA ILE A 293 -12.08 -11.56 5.68
C ILE A 293 -13.14 -11.02 4.71
N VAL A 294 -12.82 -9.88 4.05
CA VAL A 294 -13.69 -9.22 3.08
C VAL A 294 -13.14 -9.23 1.65
N GLY A 295 -11.90 -9.68 1.49
CA GLY A 295 -11.28 -9.90 0.18
C GLY A 295 -9.94 -10.59 0.31
N THR A 296 -9.51 -11.23 -0.77
CA THR A 296 -8.26 -12.00 -0.87
C THR A 296 -7.56 -11.75 -2.19
N ALA A 297 -6.27 -12.04 -2.22
CA ALA A 297 -5.48 -12.34 -3.41
C ALA A 297 -4.37 -13.32 -2.99
N ALA A 298 -4.07 -14.26 -3.87
CA ALA A 298 -3.10 -15.32 -3.60
C ALA A 298 -2.07 -15.41 -4.72
N TRP A 299 -0.91 -15.97 -4.41
CA TRP A 299 0.14 -16.22 -5.39
C TRP A 299 0.89 -17.51 -5.09
N ILE A 300 1.41 -18.15 -6.14
CA ILE A 300 2.29 -19.31 -6.07
C ILE A 300 3.46 -19.13 -7.06
N PRO A 301 4.65 -19.68 -6.76
CA PRO A 301 5.71 -19.79 -7.76
C PRO A 301 5.31 -20.82 -8.84
N ARG A 302 5.66 -20.52 -10.09
CA ARG A 302 5.53 -21.42 -11.22
C ARG A 302 6.89 -21.96 -11.66
N ASP A 303 7.91 -21.12 -11.50
CA ASP A 303 9.32 -21.43 -11.72
C ASP A 303 10.18 -20.43 -10.92
N ASP A 304 11.50 -20.47 -11.13
CA ASP A 304 12.46 -19.62 -10.39
C ASP A 304 12.26 -18.10 -10.68
N ASN A 305 11.61 -17.74 -11.76
CA ASN A 305 11.47 -16.36 -12.23
C ASN A 305 10.02 -15.87 -12.26
N THR A 306 9.05 -16.78 -12.18
CA THR A 306 7.63 -16.49 -12.43
C THR A 306 6.76 -16.88 -11.25
N VAL A 307 5.85 -15.99 -10.88
CA VAL A 307 4.75 -16.31 -9.98
C VAL A 307 3.40 -16.19 -10.69
N TRP A 308 2.44 -16.96 -10.25
CA TRP A 308 1.07 -16.87 -10.70
C TRP A 308 0.18 -16.29 -9.61
N ILE A 309 -0.63 -15.28 -9.97
CA ILE A 309 -1.55 -14.62 -9.06
C ILE A 309 -2.97 -15.10 -9.35
N GLY A 310 -3.62 -15.61 -8.33
CA GLY A 310 -4.99 -16.11 -8.41
C GLY A 310 -5.82 -15.74 -7.19
N LEU A 311 -7.04 -16.26 -7.14
CA LEU A 311 -7.97 -16.14 -6.01
C LEU A 311 -8.19 -14.67 -5.56
N VAL A 312 -8.21 -13.74 -6.53
CA VAL A 312 -8.48 -12.32 -6.27
C VAL A 312 -9.98 -12.12 -6.12
N ILE A 313 -10.43 -12.10 -4.88
CA ILE A 313 -11.84 -12.02 -4.52
C ILE A 313 -12.09 -10.78 -3.66
N THR A 314 -13.19 -10.08 -3.91
CA THR A 314 -13.71 -9.04 -3.01
C THR A 314 -15.20 -9.27 -2.84
N LYS A 315 -15.67 -9.36 -1.58
CA LYS A 315 -17.11 -9.47 -1.28
C LYS A 315 -17.89 -8.38 -1.99
N PRO A 316 -19.07 -8.67 -2.58
CA PRO A 316 -19.83 -7.71 -3.39
C PRO A 316 -20.06 -6.36 -2.70
N GLU A 317 -20.40 -6.36 -1.42
CA GLU A 317 -20.65 -5.16 -0.61
C GLU A 317 -19.41 -4.32 -0.31
N TRP A 318 -18.22 -4.86 -0.59
CA TRP A 318 -16.92 -4.20 -0.42
C TRP A 318 -16.26 -3.77 -1.73
N ARG A 319 -16.93 -3.99 -2.86
CA ARG A 319 -16.44 -3.54 -4.18
C ARG A 319 -16.39 -2.01 -4.24
N GLY A 320 -15.49 -1.48 -5.05
CA GLY A 320 -15.27 -0.03 -5.13
C GLY A 320 -14.44 0.56 -3.98
N CYS A 321 -14.01 -0.26 -3.00
CA CYS A 321 -13.19 0.18 -1.85
C CYS A 321 -11.69 -0.06 -2.06
N SER A 322 -11.23 -0.16 -3.30
CA SER A 322 -9.81 -0.39 -3.68
C SER A 322 -9.16 -1.63 -3.05
N ILE A 323 -9.97 -2.60 -2.58
CA ILE A 323 -9.46 -3.81 -1.90
C ILE A 323 -8.58 -4.63 -2.83
N ALA A 324 -9.06 -4.95 -4.04
CA ALA A 324 -8.30 -5.72 -5.02
C ALA A 324 -6.97 -5.01 -5.38
N THR A 325 -6.99 -3.70 -5.59
CA THR A 325 -5.78 -2.90 -5.87
C THR A 325 -4.74 -3.04 -4.75
N ARG A 326 -5.17 -2.94 -3.50
CA ARG A 326 -4.28 -3.03 -2.33
C ARG A 326 -3.72 -4.44 -2.12
N LEU A 327 -4.55 -5.45 -2.32
CA LEU A 327 -4.13 -6.85 -2.25
C LEU A 327 -3.11 -7.19 -3.34
N MET A 328 -3.38 -6.77 -4.57
CA MET A 328 -2.47 -6.96 -5.70
C MET A 328 -1.15 -6.22 -5.49
N GLN A 329 -1.18 -4.99 -4.95
CA GLN A 329 0.04 -4.26 -4.64
C GLN A 329 0.88 -4.99 -3.58
N ALA A 330 0.24 -5.55 -2.54
CA ALA A 330 0.94 -6.33 -1.52
C ALA A 330 1.65 -7.56 -2.11
N ILE A 331 1.03 -8.23 -3.09
CA ILE A 331 1.66 -9.35 -3.80
C ILE A 331 2.82 -8.85 -4.69
N ILE A 332 2.63 -7.78 -5.45
CA ILE A 332 3.69 -7.20 -6.31
C ILE A 332 4.91 -6.84 -5.46
N ASP A 333 4.69 -6.21 -4.30
CA ASP A 333 5.77 -5.81 -3.38
C ASP A 333 6.46 -7.04 -2.77
N GLU A 334 5.69 -8.07 -2.36
CA GLU A 334 6.24 -9.31 -1.78
C GLU A 334 7.04 -10.13 -2.79
N THR A 335 6.60 -10.16 -4.03
CA THR A 335 7.20 -10.95 -5.10
C THR A 335 8.18 -10.15 -5.95
N SER A 336 8.77 -9.06 -5.39
CA SER A 336 9.68 -8.15 -6.10
C SER A 336 10.90 -8.86 -6.71
N ASP A 337 11.35 -9.95 -6.10
CA ASP A 337 12.50 -10.73 -6.55
C ASP A 337 12.21 -11.59 -7.81
N TYR A 338 10.94 -11.83 -8.12
CA TYR A 338 10.54 -12.52 -9.34
C TYR A 338 10.49 -11.56 -10.53
N GLN A 339 10.94 -12.04 -11.70
CA GLN A 339 10.99 -11.23 -12.92
C GLN A 339 9.60 -11.04 -13.55
N CYS A 340 8.71 -12.03 -13.37
CA CYS A 340 7.41 -12.06 -14.01
C CYS A 340 6.29 -12.46 -13.04
N ARG A 341 5.12 -11.82 -13.22
CA ARG A 341 3.87 -12.16 -12.52
C ARG A 341 2.78 -12.34 -13.55
N GLY A 342 2.20 -13.55 -13.58
CA GLY A 342 1.09 -13.88 -14.48
C GLY A 342 -0.24 -13.94 -13.74
N LEU A 343 -1.33 -13.70 -14.44
CA LEU A 343 -2.69 -13.94 -13.97
C LEU A 343 -3.67 -14.09 -15.15
N ASP A 344 -4.81 -14.72 -14.91
CA ASP A 344 -5.94 -14.76 -15.81
C ASP A 344 -7.08 -13.87 -15.31
N ALA A 345 -7.23 -12.71 -15.95
CA ALA A 345 -8.15 -11.65 -15.55
C ALA A 345 -9.57 -11.92 -16.03
N SER A 346 -10.55 -11.78 -15.13
CA SER A 346 -11.95 -11.60 -15.55
C SER A 346 -12.15 -10.20 -16.18
N ALA A 347 -13.23 -10.03 -16.94
CA ALA A 347 -13.60 -8.72 -17.51
C ALA A 347 -13.66 -7.59 -16.45
N MET A 348 -14.06 -7.92 -15.22
CA MET A 348 -14.11 -6.97 -14.10
C MET A 348 -12.72 -6.67 -13.52
N GLY A 349 -11.81 -7.65 -13.49
CA GLY A 349 -10.47 -7.53 -12.93
C GLY A 349 -9.48 -6.81 -13.84
N ALA A 350 -9.54 -7.05 -15.15
CA ALA A 350 -8.59 -6.53 -16.12
C ALA A 350 -8.34 -5.01 -16.03
N PRO A 351 -9.34 -4.12 -15.87
CA PRO A 351 -9.10 -2.69 -15.69
C PRO A 351 -8.30 -2.34 -14.42
N VAL A 352 -8.45 -3.13 -13.35
CA VAL A 352 -7.68 -2.95 -12.11
C VAL A 352 -6.22 -3.30 -12.34
N TYR A 353 -5.96 -4.43 -12.99
CA TYR A 353 -4.62 -4.94 -13.22
C TYR A 353 -3.83 -4.07 -14.21
N ARG A 354 -4.47 -3.55 -15.27
CA ARG A 354 -3.83 -2.57 -16.17
C ARG A 354 -3.33 -1.34 -15.44
N ARG A 355 -4.10 -0.82 -14.48
CA ARG A 355 -3.66 0.33 -13.65
C ARG A 355 -2.48 0.02 -12.74
N LEU A 356 -2.26 -1.26 -12.44
CA LEU A 356 -1.11 -1.74 -11.66
C LEU A 356 0.08 -2.12 -12.55
N GLY A 357 0.02 -1.87 -13.87
CA GLY A 357 1.13 -2.11 -14.80
C GLY A 357 1.10 -3.48 -15.48
N PHE A 358 0.05 -4.29 -15.29
CA PHE A 358 -0.11 -5.52 -16.06
C PHE A 358 -0.44 -5.20 -17.51
N LYS A 359 0.19 -5.93 -18.42
CA LYS A 359 -0.01 -5.86 -19.86
C LYS A 359 -0.87 -7.02 -20.36
N ASP A 360 -1.70 -6.76 -21.36
CA ASP A 360 -2.55 -7.75 -21.99
C ASP A 360 -1.70 -8.77 -22.78
N GLY A 361 -1.98 -10.04 -22.58
CA GLY A 361 -1.49 -11.15 -23.38
C GLY A 361 -2.61 -11.69 -24.28
N TYR A 362 -2.92 -12.98 -24.16
CA TYR A 362 -3.94 -13.65 -24.97
C TYR A 362 -5.15 -14.11 -24.12
N THR A 363 -6.22 -14.50 -24.82
CA THR A 363 -7.45 -14.99 -24.17
C THR A 363 -7.29 -16.45 -23.74
N VAL A 364 -7.87 -16.81 -22.60
CA VAL A 364 -8.05 -18.19 -22.13
C VAL A 364 -9.54 -18.43 -21.98
N SER A 365 -10.08 -19.45 -22.70
CA SER A 365 -11.51 -19.67 -22.77
C SER A 365 -11.97 -20.85 -21.91
N ARG A 366 -12.85 -20.59 -20.95
CA ARG A 366 -13.46 -21.64 -20.11
C ARG A 366 -14.58 -22.33 -20.84
N ILE A 367 -14.48 -23.67 -20.90
CA ILE A 367 -15.52 -24.55 -21.42
C ILE A 367 -15.96 -25.57 -20.37
N GLU A 368 -17.16 -26.09 -20.55
CA GLU A 368 -17.68 -27.25 -19.83
C GLU A 368 -18.07 -28.35 -20.79
N LEU A 369 -17.79 -29.59 -20.39
CA LEU A 369 -18.09 -30.79 -21.13
C LEU A 369 -18.88 -31.75 -20.23
N SER A 370 -20.01 -32.26 -20.74
CA SER A 370 -20.82 -33.26 -20.07
C SER A 370 -21.00 -34.47 -20.97
N GLY A 371 -21.37 -35.62 -20.37
CA GLY A 371 -21.68 -36.88 -21.07
C GLY A 371 -20.45 -37.69 -21.51
N LYS A 372 -20.70 -38.88 -22.01
CA LYS A 372 -19.66 -39.79 -22.55
C LYS A 372 -19.41 -39.51 -24.03
N TYR A 373 -18.23 -39.82 -24.49
CA TYR A 373 -17.84 -39.69 -25.88
C TYR A 373 -17.43 -41.07 -26.42
N ASP A 374 -18.23 -41.61 -27.36
CA ASP A 374 -18.02 -42.94 -27.93
C ASP A 374 -17.14 -42.89 -29.18
N LYS A 375 -15.84 -42.67 -29.00
CA LYS A 375 -14.87 -42.91 -30.06
C LYS A 375 -13.73 -43.77 -29.53
N PRO A 376 -13.15 -44.66 -30.40
CA PRO A 376 -11.98 -45.43 -29.97
C PRO A 376 -10.81 -44.51 -29.64
N SER A 377 -10.09 -44.84 -28.59
CA SER A 377 -8.90 -44.08 -28.17
C SER A 377 -7.76 -44.27 -29.17
N LEU A 378 -6.99 -43.22 -29.41
CA LEU A 378 -5.79 -43.21 -30.24
C LEU A 378 -4.54 -43.57 -29.44
N LEU A 379 -4.57 -43.42 -28.14
CA LEU A 379 -3.48 -43.66 -27.23
C LEU A 379 -3.82 -44.75 -26.21
N ASP A 380 -2.79 -45.44 -25.73
CA ASP A 380 -2.90 -46.32 -24.58
C ASP A 380 -2.81 -45.48 -23.30
N TRP A 381 -3.92 -45.37 -22.52
CA TRP A 381 -3.99 -44.52 -21.33
C TRP A 381 -3.69 -45.30 -20.07
N TYR A 382 -2.89 -44.66 -19.19
CA TYR A 382 -2.46 -45.19 -17.89
C TYR A 382 -2.66 -44.17 -16.80
N ASP A 383 -2.87 -44.62 -15.58
CA ASP A 383 -2.74 -43.78 -14.42
C ASP A 383 -1.32 -43.23 -14.36
N MET A 384 -1.19 -41.94 -14.12
CA MET A 384 0.14 -41.31 -13.98
C MET A 384 0.83 -41.83 -12.72
N SER A 385 2.05 -42.28 -12.83
CA SER A 385 2.85 -42.66 -11.67
C SER A 385 3.51 -41.43 -11.05
N GLU A 386 3.87 -41.51 -9.77
CA GLU A 386 4.62 -40.45 -9.09
C GLU A 386 5.95 -40.11 -9.80
N ALA A 387 6.62 -41.13 -10.34
CA ALA A 387 7.86 -40.93 -11.09
C ALA A 387 7.64 -40.15 -12.40
N GLU A 388 6.51 -40.40 -13.10
CA GLU A 388 6.14 -39.63 -14.30
C GLU A 388 5.77 -38.18 -13.93
N ALA A 389 4.98 -37.98 -12.87
CA ALA A 389 4.68 -36.63 -12.37
C ALA A 389 5.95 -35.86 -11.98
N ALA A 390 6.87 -36.50 -11.28
CA ALA A 390 8.16 -35.92 -10.91
C ALA A 390 9.05 -35.60 -12.13
N SER A 391 9.04 -36.44 -13.16
CA SER A 391 9.74 -36.17 -14.43
C SER A 391 9.16 -34.94 -15.13
N ILE A 392 7.83 -34.85 -15.24
CA ILE A 392 7.13 -33.72 -15.84
C ILE A 392 7.43 -32.43 -15.06
N ALA A 393 7.32 -32.47 -13.73
CA ALA A 393 7.60 -31.31 -12.86
C ALA A 393 9.04 -30.79 -13.04
N LYS A 394 10.00 -31.69 -13.18
CA LYS A 394 11.41 -31.35 -13.43
C LYS A 394 11.62 -30.77 -14.85
N GLU A 395 11.00 -31.37 -15.86
CA GLU A 395 11.13 -30.93 -17.26
C GLU A 395 10.49 -29.55 -17.48
N THR A 396 9.37 -29.28 -16.82
CA THR A 396 8.65 -28.00 -16.89
C THR A 396 9.12 -26.96 -15.88
N ASN A 397 9.98 -27.36 -14.93
CA ASN A 397 10.36 -26.56 -13.75
C ASN A 397 9.16 -26.04 -12.95
N ASP A 398 8.05 -26.79 -12.93
CA ASP A 398 6.79 -26.37 -12.32
C ASP A 398 6.44 -27.22 -11.10
N PRO A 399 6.59 -26.68 -9.87
CA PRO A 399 6.29 -27.42 -8.63
C PRO A 399 4.80 -27.75 -8.46
N LEU A 400 3.91 -27.02 -9.16
CA LEU A 400 2.47 -27.25 -9.10
C LEU A 400 2.08 -28.66 -9.59
N ILE A 401 2.83 -29.25 -10.53
CA ILE A 401 2.57 -30.59 -11.08
C ILE A 401 2.50 -31.64 -9.97
N MET A 402 3.49 -31.66 -9.07
CA MET A 402 3.51 -32.61 -7.95
C MET A 402 2.37 -32.36 -6.96
N THR A 403 2.01 -31.10 -6.75
CA THR A 403 0.92 -30.73 -5.85
C THR A 403 -0.44 -31.20 -6.40
N LEU A 404 -0.71 -30.94 -7.68
CA LEU A 404 -1.94 -31.41 -8.33
C LEU A 404 -2.02 -32.96 -8.38
N PHE A 405 -0.90 -33.61 -8.70
CA PHE A 405 -0.82 -35.06 -8.67
C PHE A 405 -1.12 -35.62 -7.27
N SER A 406 -0.50 -35.10 -6.23
CA SER A 406 -0.70 -35.57 -4.85
C SER A 406 -2.13 -35.39 -4.35
N ASN A 407 -2.85 -34.36 -4.83
CA ASN A 407 -4.22 -34.07 -4.41
C ASN A 407 -5.27 -34.97 -5.07
N ALA A 408 -5.04 -35.44 -6.29
CA ALA A 408 -5.99 -36.25 -7.04
C ALA A 408 -5.29 -37.16 -8.07
N PRO A 409 -4.47 -38.13 -7.65
CA PRO A 409 -3.67 -38.95 -8.56
C PRO A 409 -4.56 -39.75 -9.56
N GLU A 410 -5.78 -40.14 -9.18
CA GLU A 410 -6.73 -40.83 -10.04
C GLU A 410 -7.25 -39.97 -11.21
N LEU A 411 -7.14 -38.64 -11.11
CA LEU A 411 -7.48 -37.71 -12.18
C LEU A 411 -6.26 -37.31 -13.03
N CYS A 412 -5.11 -37.94 -12.82
CA CYS A 412 -3.88 -37.67 -13.56
C CYS A 412 -3.56 -38.88 -14.48
N LYS A 413 -3.45 -38.60 -15.79
CA LYS A 413 -3.27 -39.66 -16.79
C LYS A 413 -2.14 -39.35 -17.76
N VAL A 414 -1.52 -40.43 -18.28
CA VAL A 414 -0.52 -40.36 -19.35
C VAL A 414 -0.97 -41.25 -20.50
N GLY A 415 -1.08 -40.68 -21.68
CA GLY A 415 -1.37 -41.40 -22.94
C GLY A 415 -0.08 -41.72 -23.68
N LYS A 416 0.11 -42.99 -24.06
CA LYS A 416 1.30 -43.48 -24.75
C LYS A 416 0.97 -43.95 -26.16
N LEU A 417 1.87 -43.62 -27.10
CA LEU A 417 1.89 -44.15 -28.44
C LEU A 417 3.15 -45.02 -28.62
N ASN A 418 2.98 -46.31 -28.89
CA ASN A 418 4.11 -47.24 -29.00
C ASN A 418 5.07 -47.21 -27.79
N GLY A 419 4.49 -47.07 -26.59
CA GLY A 419 5.24 -47.04 -25.31
C GLY A 419 5.89 -45.70 -24.96
N ARG A 420 5.77 -44.66 -25.80
CA ARG A 420 6.29 -43.33 -25.55
C ARG A 420 5.16 -42.36 -25.19
N SER A 421 5.39 -41.49 -24.21
CA SER A 421 4.41 -40.47 -23.81
C SER A 421 4.11 -39.54 -24.98
N ALA A 422 2.83 -39.37 -25.29
CA ALA A 422 2.32 -38.56 -26.39
C ALA A 422 1.34 -37.47 -25.91
N ALA A 423 0.70 -37.69 -24.78
CA ALA A 423 -0.15 -36.72 -24.10
C ALA A 423 -0.19 -36.96 -22.60
N TYR A 424 -0.50 -35.96 -21.82
CA TYR A 424 -0.86 -36.10 -20.41
C TYR A 424 -1.81 -34.99 -19.98
N PHE A 425 -2.55 -35.28 -18.92
CA PHE A 425 -3.29 -34.25 -18.20
C PHE A 425 -3.29 -34.52 -16.70
N LEU A 426 -3.45 -33.44 -15.94
CA LEU A 426 -3.75 -33.51 -14.53
C LEU A 426 -5.17 -33.01 -14.30
N GLY A 427 -5.78 -33.47 -13.20
CA GLY A 427 -7.13 -33.07 -12.82
C GLY A 427 -7.20 -32.71 -11.34
N ARG A 428 -8.21 -31.97 -10.97
CA ARG A 428 -8.54 -31.66 -9.57
C ARG A 428 -10.06 -31.62 -9.38
N TYR A 429 -10.47 -32.01 -8.21
CA TYR A 429 -11.87 -31.86 -7.81
C TYR A 429 -12.18 -30.38 -7.50
N GLY A 430 -13.42 -30.02 -7.71
CA GLY A 430 -13.99 -28.76 -7.26
C GLY A 430 -15.43 -29.00 -6.77
N LEU A 431 -16.04 -27.97 -6.20
CA LEU A 431 -17.40 -28.03 -5.66
C LEU A 431 -18.43 -28.45 -6.70
N LYS A 432 -18.29 -28.03 -7.96
CA LYS A 432 -19.31 -28.18 -9.01
C LYS A 432 -18.88 -29.08 -10.15
N SER A 433 -17.60 -29.10 -10.45
CA SER A 433 -17.04 -29.79 -11.61
C SER A 433 -15.61 -30.26 -11.31
N VAL A 434 -15.16 -31.23 -12.11
CA VAL A 434 -13.75 -31.63 -12.16
C VAL A 434 -13.04 -30.71 -13.12
N HIS A 435 -11.99 -30.01 -12.66
CA HIS A 435 -11.14 -29.22 -13.53
C HIS A 435 -10.03 -30.10 -14.11
N ILE A 436 -9.85 -30.07 -15.42
CA ILE A 436 -8.79 -30.78 -16.14
C ILE A 436 -7.82 -29.78 -16.75
N GLY A 437 -6.60 -29.84 -16.29
CA GLY A 437 -5.48 -29.01 -16.69
C GLY A 437 -4.34 -29.04 -15.67
N PRO A 438 -3.07 -28.86 -16.10
CA PRO A 438 -2.67 -28.66 -17.51
C PRO A 438 -2.96 -29.90 -18.38
N LEU A 439 -3.31 -29.66 -19.64
CA LEU A 439 -3.39 -30.68 -20.68
C LEU A 439 -2.35 -30.42 -21.74
N CYS A 440 -1.43 -31.35 -21.91
CA CYS A 440 -0.35 -31.27 -22.88
C CYS A 440 -0.41 -32.47 -23.84
N ALA A 441 -0.18 -32.21 -25.14
CA ALA A 441 -0.16 -33.25 -26.16
C ALA A 441 0.75 -32.89 -27.34
N GLN A 442 1.24 -33.89 -28.03
CA GLN A 442 2.10 -33.73 -29.22
C GLN A 442 1.31 -33.33 -30.49
N SER A 443 -0.01 -33.55 -30.51
CA SER A 443 -0.88 -33.18 -31.63
C SER A 443 -2.29 -32.83 -31.18
N LEU A 444 -3.05 -32.16 -32.04
CA LEU A 444 -4.46 -31.87 -31.84
C LEU A 444 -5.29 -33.13 -31.63
N GLU A 445 -5.01 -34.22 -32.37
CA GLU A 445 -5.72 -35.48 -32.28
C GLU A 445 -5.51 -36.14 -30.90
N PHE A 446 -4.28 -36.08 -30.37
CA PHE A 446 -3.97 -36.62 -29.05
C PHE A 446 -4.54 -35.74 -27.94
N ALA A 447 -4.62 -34.42 -28.14
CA ALA A 447 -5.31 -33.53 -27.20
C ALA A 447 -6.83 -33.85 -27.12
N LEU A 448 -7.47 -34.09 -28.26
CA LEU A 448 -8.89 -34.52 -28.31
C LEU A 448 -9.10 -35.89 -27.68
N ASP A 449 -8.16 -36.80 -27.84
CA ASP A 449 -8.18 -38.12 -27.20
C ASP A 449 -8.02 -37.98 -25.67
N ALA A 450 -7.14 -37.10 -25.21
CA ALA A 450 -6.99 -36.76 -23.81
C ALA A 450 -8.29 -36.22 -23.18
N VAL A 451 -9.05 -35.38 -23.90
CA VAL A 451 -10.37 -34.90 -23.43
C VAL A 451 -11.37 -36.03 -23.25
N ASN A 452 -11.35 -37.04 -24.13
CA ASN A 452 -12.20 -38.22 -23.98
C ASN A 452 -11.86 -38.99 -22.70
N MET A 453 -10.58 -39.26 -22.48
CA MET A 453 -10.10 -39.93 -21.26
C MET A 453 -10.42 -39.09 -20.01
N ALA A 454 -10.29 -37.77 -20.07
CA ALA A 454 -10.64 -36.88 -18.96
C ALA A 454 -12.13 -36.96 -18.58
N ARG A 455 -13.02 -37.04 -19.58
CA ARG A 455 -14.48 -37.25 -19.36
C ARG A 455 -14.78 -38.61 -18.73
N GLU A 456 -14.07 -39.66 -19.13
CA GLU A 456 -14.18 -40.97 -18.51
C GLU A 456 -13.72 -40.96 -17.05
N SER A 457 -12.54 -40.33 -16.79
CA SER A 457 -11.95 -40.19 -15.45
C SER A 457 -12.82 -39.37 -14.51
N ALA A 458 -13.58 -38.40 -15.02
CA ALA A 458 -14.50 -37.57 -14.23
C ALA A 458 -15.75 -38.33 -13.73
N ASN A 459 -15.97 -39.59 -14.14
CA ASN A 459 -17.02 -40.45 -13.66
C ASN A 459 -18.43 -39.82 -13.65
N GLY A 460 -18.82 -39.21 -14.77
CA GLY A 460 -20.12 -38.56 -14.95
C GLY A 460 -20.26 -37.16 -14.41
N LYS A 461 -19.25 -36.60 -13.74
CA LYS A 461 -19.21 -35.20 -13.35
C LYS A 461 -18.94 -34.31 -14.56
N ILE A 462 -19.32 -33.03 -14.47
CA ILE A 462 -18.97 -32.01 -15.46
C ILE A 462 -17.46 -31.85 -15.46
N VAL A 463 -16.85 -31.85 -16.64
CA VAL A 463 -15.44 -31.51 -16.86
C VAL A 463 -15.34 -30.01 -17.25
N THR A 464 -14.56 -29.25 -16.53
CA THR A 464 -14.22 -27.86 -16.84
C THR A 464 -12.78 -27.79 -17.34
N MET A 465 -12.52 -27.02 -18.39
CA MET A 465 -11.19 -26.79 -18.94
C MET A 465 -11.03 -25.31 -19.32
N ASP A 466 -9.81 -24.81 -19.21
CA ASP A 466 -9.43 -23.45 -19.62
C ASP A 466 -8.49 -23.51 -20.82
N ILE A 467 -9.07 -23.34 -22.01
CA ILE A 467 -8.39 -23.54 -23.29
C ILE A 467 -7.53 -22.35 -23.63
N MET A 468 -6.28 -22.58 -24.01
CA MET A 468 -5.34 -21.55 -24.43
C MET A 468 -5.80 -20.90 -25.75
N GLY A 469 -5.80 -19.56 -25.81
CA GLY A 469 -6.35 -18.81 -26.96
C GLY A 469 -5.66 -19.08 -28.29
N TYR A 470 -4.38 -19.46 -28.27
CA TYR A 470 -3.65 -19.86 -29.47
C TYR A 470 -4.04 -21.28 -29.97
N GLN A 471 -4.83 -22.05 -29.22
CA GLN A 471 -5.35 -23.37 -29.57
C GLN A 471 -6.75 -23.30 -30.22
N SER A 472 -6.96 -22.36 -31.14
CA SER A 472 -8.27 -22.09 -31.79
C SER A 472 -8.89 -23.34 -32.46
N LYS A 473 -8.07 -24.12 -33.19
CA LYS A 473 -8.54 -25.36 -33.82
C LYS A 473 -9.03 -26.39 -32.81
N PHE A 474 -8.40 -26.48 -31.64
CA PHE A 474 -8.82 -27.35 -30.56
C PHE A 474 -10.16 -26.89 -29.98
N ALA A 475 -10.29 -25.59 -29.69
CA ALA A 475 -11.53 -25.00 -29.21
C ALA A 475 -12.70 -25.24 -30.18
N ASP A 476 -12.49 -25.06 -31.47
CA ASP A 476 -13.52 -25.30 -32.51
C ASP A 476 -13.96 -26.77 -32.57
N ARG A 477 -13.01 -27.71 -32.47
CA ARG A 477 -13.30 -29.14 -32.46
C ARG A 477 -14.09 -29.55 -31.19
N LEU A 478 -13.78 -28.94 -30.04
CA LEU A 478 -14.50 -29.15 -28.79
C LEU A 478 -15.94 -28.62 -28.86
N LYS A 479 -16.16 -27.45 -29.46
CA LYS A 479 -17.51 -26.91 -29.71
C LYS A 479 -18.35 -27.88 -30.56
N LEU A 480 -17.78 -28.44 -31.64
CA LEU A 480 -18.43 -29.44 -32.48
C LEU A 480 -18.72 -30.73 -31.73
N SER A 481 -18.01 -31.02 -30.65
CA SER A 481 -18.20 -32.20 -29.78
C SER A 481 -19.12 -31.92 -28.58
N GLY A 482 -19.86 -30.80 -28.58
CA GLY A 482 -20.83 -30.45 -27.56
C GLY A 482 -20.26 -29.74 -26.32
N ALA A 483 -19.07 -29.17 -26.42
CA ALA A 483 -18.54 -28.28 -25.36
C ALA A 483 -19.34 -27.00 -25.26
N GLU A 484 -19.71 -26.63 -24.05
CA GLU A 484 -20.36 -25.36 -23.78
C GLU A 484 -19.34 -24.29 -23.37
N PHE A 485 -19.30 -23.18 -24.10
CA PHE A 485 -18.53 -22.00 -23.72
C PHE A 485 -19.16 -21.32 -22.50
N LYS A 486 -18.35 -20.98 -21.50
CA LYS A 486 -18.82 -20.30 -20.27
C LYS A 486 -18.35 -18.85 -20.20
N ARG A 487 -17.07 -18.60 -20.33
CA ARG A 487 -16.50 -17.25 -20.27
C ARG A 487 -15.05 -17.23 -20.77
N ASP A 488 -14.58 -16.03 -21.09
CA ASP A 488 -13.18 -15.76 -21.36
C ASP A 488 -12.49 -15.13 -20.15
N PHE A 489 -11.20 -15.39 -20.03
CA PHE A 489 -10.24 -14.68 -19.22
C PHE A 489 -9.22 -14.02 -20.14
N LEU A 490 -8.68 -12.90 -19.71
CA LEU A 490 -7.54 -12.25 -20.37
C LEU A 490 -6.29 -12.59 -19.57
N ARG A 491 -5.37 -13.35 -20.18
CA ARG A 491 -4.05 -13.60 -19.58
C ARG A 491 -3.27 -12.29 -19.58
N MET A 492 -2.68 -11.94 -18.45
CA MET A 492 -1.96 -10.67 -18.29
C MET A 492 -0.64 -10.90 -17.55
N TRP A 493 0.33 -10.02 -17.84
CA TRP A 493 1.70 -10.12 -17.34
C TRP A 493 2.17 -8.80 -16.73
N HIS A 494 2.88 -8.88 -15.62
CA HIS A 494 3.58 -7.76 -14.99
C HIS A 494 5.07 -8.10 -14.84
N GLY A 495 5.95 -7.21 -15.31
CA GLY A 495 7.39 -7.45 -15.43
C GLY A 495 7.77 -7.93 -16.83
N THR A 496 8.78 -8.79 -16.93
CA THR A 496 9.22 -9.38 -18.20
C THR A 496 8.22 -10.43 -18.63
N ALA A 497 7.47 -10.18 -19.71
CA ALA A 497 6.47 -11.12 -20.21
C ALA A 497 7.14 -12.44 -20.62
N MET A 498 6.62 -13.54 -20.11
CA MET A 498 6.90 -14.89 -20.62
C MET A 498 5.89 -15.17 -21.73
N ASP A 499 6.18 -14.72 -22.93
CA ASP A 499 5.23 -14.69 -24.04
C ASP A 499 5.52 -15.81 -25.06
N GLU A 500 5.83 -17.00 -24.57
CA GLU A 500 5.99 -18.13 -25.47
C GLU A 500 4.71 -18.96 -25.48
N GLU A 501 3.93 -18.80 -26.58
CA GLU A 501 2.89 -19.76 -26.94
C GLU A 501 3.52 -21.15 -27.03
N ASN A 502 3.22 -22.02 -26.09
CA ASN A 502 3.67 -23.41 -26.15
C ASN A 502 2.64 -24.26 -26.89
N PRO A 503 2.88 -24.65 -28.15
CA PRO A 503 1.91 -25.39 -28.97
C PRO A 503 1.54 -26.76 -28.38
N ALA A 504 2.34 -27.30 -27.47
CA ALA A 504 2.04 -28.55 -26.79
C ALA A 504 1.03 -28.39 -25.64
N VAL A 505 0.78 -27.16 -25.14
CA VAL A 505 -0.17 -26.87 -24.06
C VAL A 505 -1.53 -26.52 -24.65
N PHE A 506 -2.54 -27.31 -24.38
CA PHE A 506 -3.91 -27.15 -24.88
C PHE A 506 -4.85 -26.53 -23.84
N ALA A 507 -4.66 -26.85 -22.58
CA ALA A 507 -5.43 -26.27 -21.48
C ALA A 507 -4.54 -25.92 -20.28
N ALA A 508 -4.88 -24.83 -19.59
CA ALA A 508 -4.24 -24.35 -18.38
C ALA A 508 -4.62 -25.17 -17.15
N ALA A 509 -3.83 -25.09 -16.08
CA ALA A 509 -4.14 -25.71 -14.78
C ALA A 509 -5.34 -25.05 -14.07
N GLY A 510 -5.80 -23.92 -14.58
CA GLY A 510 -6.91 -23.10 -14.09
C GLY A 510 -6.51 -21.65 -13.96
N PRO A 511 -7.47 -20.71 -13.95
CA PRO A 511 -7.15 -19.29 -13.95
C PRO A 511 -6.48 -18.85 -12.64
N GLU A 512 -6.63 -19.61 -11.58
CA GLU A 512 -5.94 -19.40 -10.32
C GLU A 512 -4.51 -19.96 -10.30
N TYR A 513 -4.20 -20.97 -11.14
CA TYR A 513 -2.93 -21.68 -11.16
C TYR A 513 -2.07 -21.40 -12.41
N GLY A 514 -2.66 -20.92 -13.53
CA GLY A 514 -1.99 -20.57 -14.78
C GLY A 514 -1.87 -21.64 -15.85
#